data_e970d579a174d23e4664d25f273a770f
#
_entry.id   e970d579a174d23e4664d25f273a770f
#
_cell.length_a   1.000
_cell.length_b   1.000
_cell.length_c   1.000
_cell.angle_alpha   90.00
_cell.angle_beta   90.00
_cell.angle_gamma   90.00
#
_symmetry.space_group_name_H-M   'P 1'
#
loop_
_entity.id
_entity.type
_entity.pdbx_description
1 polymer ?
#
loop_
_entity_poly.entity_id
_entity_poly.type
_entity_poly.pdbx_seq_one_letter_code
_entity_poly.pdbx_strand_id
1 'polypeptide(L)'
;MFIFDAPQAFGQAARFDVQGHRGARGLLPENTIPSMLEAVRLGVTTLELDVVMTGDQLILVSHEPFMNPEICLDPSGRSLDPAAPKAINLFKMPYEQIRQYDCGSKLHLRFPDQRLLPVHKPLLSELFAAVEQYTQERGLAPVRYNIEIKSVAGQDNISQPAPSVFADAVLAEIARAGLGGRCMIQSFDARPLQYINRNHGNQRIPLAYLVEEGKDASVHLKELGFMPAIYSPLFHLLDKKKVDQLHKQGIRVVPWTVNETRDMEMLIDLGVDGIITDYPDRLINLARERKLPGWGE
;
A
#
# COMPACT_ATOMS: atom_id res chain seq x y z
N MET A 1 39.02 1.22 -2.63
CA MET A 1 38.40 2.22 -1.76
C MET A 1 37.10 2.61 -2.44
N PHE A 2 36.01 1.89 -2.14
CA PHE A 2 34.70 2.14 -2.74
C PHE A 2 34.04 3.22 -1.89
N ILE A 3 33.82 4.37 -2.50
CA ILE A 3 33.05 5.47 -1.90
C ILE A 3 31.60 5.03 -2.05
N PHE A 4 30.96 4.62 -0.95
CA PHE A 4 29.53 4.51 -0.88
C PHE A 4 28.96 5.93 -0.85
N ASP A 5 28.42 6.38 -1.99
CA ASP A 5 27.54 7.55 -1.98
C ASP A 5 26.35 7.23 -1.09
N ALA A 6 26.26 7.93 0.03
CA ALA A 6 25.10 7.88 0.90
C ALA A 6 23.85 8.21 0.10
N PRO A 7 22.70 7.53 0.32
CA PRO A 7 21.46 7.91 -0.32
C PRO A 7 21.21 9.38 0.01
N GLN A 8 20.97 10.20 -1.04
CA GLN A 8 20.64 11.62 -0.85
C GLN A 8 19.49 11.71 0.13
N ALA A 9 19.78 12.24 1.31
CA ALA A 9 18.83 12.58 2.32
C ALA A 9 17.68 13.37 1.66
N PHE A 10 16.44 12.99 1.92
CA PHE A 10 15.30 13.87 1.75
C PHE A 10 15.54 15.08 2.63
N GLY A 11 16.18 16.11 2.06
CA GLY A 11 16.63 17.27 2.80
C GLY A 11 15.48 18.26 3.04
N GLN A 12 14.75 17.98 4.07
CA GLN A 12 13.90 18.76 4.97
C GLN A 12 13.50 17.79 6.05
N ALA A 13 13.26 18.24 7.30
CA ALA A 13 12.73 17.35 8.36
C ALA A 13 11.57 16.56 7.74
N ALA A 14 11.76 15.26 7.55
CA ALA A 14 10.89 14.46 6.68
C ALA A 14 9.46 14.59 7.19
N ARG A 15 8.54 15.09 6.37
CA ARG A 15 7.13 15.21 6.72
C ARG A 15 6.63 13.88 7.25
N PHE A 16 5.91 13.90 8.39
CA PHE A 16 5.27 12.70 8.93
C PHE A 16 4.32 12.12 7.88
N ASP A 17 4.47 10.82 7.60
CA ASP A 17 3.83 10.16 6.47
C ASP A 17 2.44 9.61 6.86
N VAL A 18 1.39 10.28 6.44
CA VAL A 18 0.02 9.80 6.58
C VAL A 18 -0.34 8.99 5.35
N GLN A 19 -0.43 7.67 5.52
CA GLN A 19 -0.76 6.76 4.43
C GLN A 19 -2.21 6.28 4.53
N GLY A 20 -3.00 6.55 3.50
CA GLY A 20 -4.38 6.07 3.37
C GLY A 20 -4.38 4.62 2.90
N HIS A 21 -4.70 3.67 3.80
CA HIS A 21 -4.72 2.23 3.56
C HIS A 21 -5.81 1.84 2.57
N ARG A 22 -5.42 1.33 1.40
CA ARG A 22 -6.29 1.04 0.26
C ARG A 22 -7.15 2.25 -0.12
N GLY A 23 -6.56 3.46 0.00
CA GLY A 23 -7.23 4.75 -0.08
C GLY A 23 -7.75 5.24 1.28
N ALA A 24 -9.04 5.36 1.43
CA ALA A 24 -9.72 5.69 2.70
C ALA A 24 -10.72 4.57 3.04
N ARG A 25 -10.22 3.35 3.28
CA ARG A 25 -11.04 2.13 3.41
C ARG A 25 -12.13 2.23 4.47
N GLY A 26 -11.88 2.94 5.56
CA GLY A 26 -12.89 3.17 6.59
C GLY A 26 -14.10 3.98 6.13
N LEU A 27 -13.97 4.75 5.02
CA LEU A 27 -14.96 5.70 4.51
C LEU A 27 -15.57 5.30 3.18
N LEU A 28 -14.82 4.60 2.32
CA LEU A 28 -15.18 4.20 0.96
C LEU A 28 -14.63 2.82 0.61
N PRO A 29 -15.23 2.11 -0.39
CA PRO A 29 -14.79 0.78 -0.79
C PRO A 29 -13.29 0.73 -1.13
N GLU A 30 -12.57 -0.21 -0.52
CA GLU A 30 -11.13 -0.37 -0.58
C GLU A 30 -10.59 -0.57 -2.00
N ASN A 31 -9.35 -0.08 -2.25
CA ASN A 31 -8.65 -0.32 -3.51
C ASN A 31 -9.44 0.14 -4.76
N THR A 32 -10.19 1.22 -4.63
CA THR A 32 -11.01 1.81 -5.69
C THR A 32 -10.60 3.25 -5.99
N ILE A 33 -10.84 3.71 -7.20
CA ILE A 33 -10.57 5.12 -7.57
C ILE A 33 -11.30 6.08 -6.62
N PRO A 34 -12.60 5.95 -6.31
CA PRO A 34 -13.27 6.83 -5.35
C PRO A 34 -12.61 6.88 -3.97
N SER A 35 -12.15 5.73 -3.44
CA SER A 35 -11.46 5.68 -2.15
C SER A 35 -10.12 6.43 -2.18
N MET A 36 -9.36 6.28 -3.26
CA MET A 36 -8.09 7.00 -3.44
C MET A 36 -8.30 8.52 -3.58
N LEU A 37 -9.29 8.93 -4.37
CA LEU A 37 -9.62 10.35 -4.52
C LEU A 37 -10.10 10.99 -3.21
N GLU A 38 -10.83 10.25 -2.39
CA GLU A 38 -11.23 10.71 -1.06
C GLU A 38 -10.03 10.87 -0.14
N ALA A 39 -9.10 9.92 -0.12
CA ALA A 39 -7.86 10.04 0.64
C ALA A 39 -7.04 11.28 0.21
N VAL A 40 -6.92 11.53 -1.10
CA VAL A 40 -6.29 12.74 -1.64
C VAL A 40 -7.02 14.01 -1.18
N ARG A 41 -8.37 14.01 -1.26
CA ARG A 41 -9.20 15.14 -0.82
C ARG A 41 -9.01 15.47 0.66
N LEU A 42 -8.84 14.47 1.50
CA LEU A 42 -8.54 14.61 2.93
C LEU A 42 -7.13 15.18 3.18
N GLY A 43 -6.19 14.95 2.26
CA GLY A 43 -4.84 15.50 2.31
C GLY A 43 -3.78 14.50 2.77
N VAL A 44 -3.94 13.20 2.50
CA VAL A 44 -2.88 12.21 2.76
C VAL A 44 -1.57 12.58 2.04
N THR A 45 -0.45 12.12 2.58
CA THR A 45 0.84 12.25 1.89
C THR A 45 1.11 11.10 0.94
N THR A 46 0.55 9.94 1.23
CA THR A 46 0.78 8.70 0.48
C THR A 46 -0.53 7.92 0.36
N LEU A 47 -0.81 7.44 -0.83
CA LEU A 47 -1.84 6.43 -1.07
C LEU A 47 -1.19 5.06 -0.95
N GLU A 48 -1.71 4.25 -0.06
CA GLU A 48 -1.33 2.84 0.03
C GLU A 48 -2.35 2.01 -0.74
N LEU A 49 -1.89 1.01 -1.47
CA LEU A 49 -2.70 0.14 -2.31
C LEU A 49 -2.04 -1.22 -2.56
N ASP A 50 -2.87 -2.21 -2.86
CA ASP A 50 -2.45 -3.56 -3.16
C ASP A 50 -2.59 -3.87 -4.65
N VAL A 51 -1.67 -4.64 -5.21
CA VAL A 51 -1.78 -5.09 -6.60
C VAL A 51 -1.68 -6.60 -6.75
N VAL A 52 -2.45 -7.12 -7.71
CA VAL A 52 -2.40 -8.49 -8.22
C VAL A 52 -2.27 -8.44 -9.75
N MET A 53 -2.08 -9.58 -10.40
CA MET A 53 -2.04 -9.67 -11.86
C MET A 53 -3.26 -10.41 -12.38
N THR A 54 -3.82 -9.96 -13.51
CA THR A 54 -4.92 -10.62 -14.23
C THR A 54 -4.42 -11.72 -15.15
N GLY A 55 -5.34 -12.52 -15.72
CA GLY A 55 -5.01 -13.58 -16.70
C GLY A 55 -4.44 -13.06 -18.01
N ASP A 56 -4.74 -11.83 -18.39
CA ASP A 56 -4.18 -11.09 -19.52
C ASP A 56 -2.99 -10.19 -19.15
N GLN A 57 -2.36 -10.46 -17.99
CA GLN A 57 -1.11 -9.88 -17.49
C GLN A 57 -1.16 -8.37 -17.21
N LEU A 58 -2.34 -7.82 -16.91
CA LEU A 58 -2.49 -6.45 -16.47
C LEU A 58 -2.35 -6.35 -14.95
N ILE A 59 -1.85 -5.21 -14.45
CA ILE A 59 -1.74 -4.96 -13.01
C ILE A 59 -3.07 -4.40 -12.50
N LEU A 60 -3.73 -5.20 -11.69
CA LEU A 60 -5.05 -4.92 -11.09
C LEU A 60 -4.89 -4.47 -9.64
N VAL A 61 -5.63 -3.46 -9.23
CA VAL A 61 -5.67 -3.01 -7.84
C VAL A 61 -6.65 -3.87 -7.04
N SER A 62 -6.11 -4.74 -6.17
CA SER A 62 -6.86 -5.70 -5.37
C SER A 62 -6.01 -6.26 -4.24
N HIS A 63 -6.59 -6.45 -3.05
CA HIS A 63 -5.89 -7.07 -1.94
C HIS A 63 -5.72 -8.58 -2.10
N GLU A 64 -6.79 -9.28 -2.49
CA GLU A 64 -6.73 -10.72 -2.77
C GLU A 64 -6.53 -10.99 -4.25
N PRO A 65 -5.82 -12.08 -4.62
CA PRO A 65 -5.76 -12.59 -5.99
C PRO A 65 -7.04 -13.34 -6.40
N PHE A 66 -8.09 -13.23 -5.58
CA PHE A 66 -9.41 -13.82 -5.79
C PHE A 66 -10.48 -12.75 -5.66
N MET A 67 -11.63 -12.94 -6.35
CA MET A 67 -12.78 -12.07 -6.15
C MET A 67 -13.33 -12.28 -4.74
N ASN A 68 -13.19 -11.24 -3.89
CA ASN A 68 -13.53 -11.33 -2.47
C ASN A 68 -15.06 -11.35 -2.25
N PRO A 69 -15.64 -12.44 -1.72
CA PRO A 69 -17.07 -12.55 -1.49
C PRO A 69 -17.59 -11.65 -0.37
N GLU A 70 -16.72 -11.10 0.48
CA GLU A 70 -17.14 -10.17 1.54
C GLU A 70 -17.55 -8.80 0.99
N ILE A 71 -16.91 -8.35 -0.10
CA ILE A 71 -17.06 -7.00 -0.62
C ILE A 71 -17.59 -6.94 -2.06
N CYS A 72 -17.60 -8.06 -2.80
CA CYS A 72 -18.00 -8.07 -4.21
C CYS A 72 -19.33 -8.79 -4.43
N LEU A 73 -20.06 -8.29 -5.45
CA LEU A 73 -21.24 -8.91 -6.05
C LEU A 73 -20.88 -9.43 -7.45
N ASP A 74 -21.58 -10.46 -7.92
CA ASP A 74 -21.44 -10.96 -9.29
C ASP A 74 -22.03 -9.96 -10.32
N PRO A 75 -21.80 -10.15 -11.64
CA PRO A 75 -22.32 -9.26 -12.66
C PRO A 75 -23.85 -9.15 -12.72
N SER A 76 -24.59 -10.05 -12.04
CA SER A 76 -26.04 -9.98 -11.88
C SER A 76 -26.51 -9.32 -10.58
N GLY A 77 -25.56 -8.81 -9.77
CA GLY A 77 -25.83 -8.16 -8.47
C GLY A 77 -26.06 -9.13 -7.31
N ARG A 78 -25.73 -10.42 -7.45
CA ARG A 78 -25.87 -11.43 -6.39
C ARG A 78 -24.60 -11.54 -5.57
N SER A 79 -24.76 -11.86 -4.29
CA SER A 79 -23.60 -12.15 -3.41
C SER A 79 -22.86 -13.41 -3.88
N LEU A 80 -21.53 -13.33 -3.82
CA LEU A 80 -20.66 -14.48 -4.02
C LEU A 80 -20.73 -15.44 -2.81
N ASP A 81 -20.41 -16.71 -3.02
CA ASP A 81 -20.42 -17.71 -1.96
C ASP A 81 -19.26 -17.49 -0.97
N PRO A 82 -19.53 -17.14 0.30
CA PRO A 82 -18.49 -16.94 1.30
C PRO A 82 -17.80 -18.25 1.72
N ALA A 83 -18.40 -19.40 1.47
CA ALA A 83 -17.79 -20.71 1.73
C ALA A 83 -16.72 -21.10 0.70
N ALA A 84 -16.69 -20.40 -0.45
CA ALA A 84 -15.74 -20.63 -1.53
C ALA A 84 -14.93 -19.35 -1.89
N PRO A 85 -14.19 -18.73 -0.94
CA PRO A 85 -13.55 -17.43 -1.14
C PRO A 85 -12.46 -17.43 -2.23
N LYS A 86 -11.97 -18.59 -2.65
CA LYS A 86 -10.95 -18.75 -3.69
C LYS A 86 -11.51 -19.30 -5.02
N ALA A 87 -12.83 -19.34 -5.18
CA ALA A 87 -13.46 -19.92 -6.38
C ALA A 87 -13.16 -19.10 -7.65
N ILE A 88 -13.06 -17.77 -7.54
CA ILE A 88 -12.87 -16.85 -8.67
C ILE A 88 -11.45 -16.30 -8.62
N ASN A 89 -10.53 -16.93 -9.35
CA ASN A 89 -9.11 -16.58 -9.40
C ASN A 89 -8.86 -15.51 -10.46
N LEU A 90 -8.49 -14.30 -10.03
CA LEU A 90 -8.25 -13.14 -10.89
C LEU A 90 -7.06 -13.36 -11.85
N PHE A 91 -6.06 -14.13 -11.42
CA PHE A 91 -4.91 -14.50 -12.26
C PHE A 91 -5.26 -15.43 -13.43
N LYS A 92 -6.49 -15.95 -13.47
CA LYS A 92 -7.02 -16.78 -14.55
C LYS A 92 -8.11 -16.10 -15.37
N MET A 93 -8.41 -14.82 -15.08
CA MET A 93 -9.47 -14.07 -15.73
C MET A 93 -8.91 -12.86 -16.48
N PRO A 94 -9.41 -12.55 -17.70
CA PRO A 94 -9.10 -11.29 -18.35
C PRO A 94 -9.80 -10.12 -17.64
N TYR A 95 -9.21 -8.94 -17.70
CA TYR A 95 -9.72 -7.73 -17.02
C TYR A 95 -11.16 -7.39 -17.40
N GLU A 96 -11.54 -7.55 -18.67
CA GLU A 96 -12.90 -7.27 -19.16
C GLU A 96 -13.99 -8.11 -18.46
N GLN A 97 -13.65 -9.27 -17.92
CA GLN A 97 -14.57 -10.05 -17.08
C GLN A 97 -14.53 -9.57 -15.62
N ILE A 98 -13.34 -9.24 -15.10
CA ILE A 98 -13.16 -8.78 -13.71
C ILE A 98 -13.94 -7.48 -13.46
N ARG A 99 -13.87 -6.53 -14.37
CA ARG A 99 -14.53 -5.21 -14.24
C ARG A 99 -16.05 -5.25 -14.23
N GLN A 100 -16.67 -6.38 -14.52
CA GLN A 100 -18.11 -6.56 -14.46
C GLN A 100 -18.63 -6.81 -13.04
N TYR A 101 -17.74 -7.12 -12.09
CA TYR A 101 -18.08 -7.33 -10.69
C TYR A 101 -18.19 -5.98 -9.97
N ASP A 102 -19.24 -5.85 -9.14
CA ASP A 102 -19.39 -4.69 -8.27
C ASP A 102 -18.74 -4.98 -6.90
N CYS A 103 -17.69 -4.26 -6.58
CA CYS A 103 -16.94 -4.42 -5.33
C CYS A 103 -17.09 -3.22 -4.39
N GLY A 104 -18.26 -2.54 -4.42
CA GLY A 104 -18.48 -1.37 -3.57
C GLY A 104 -19.93 -1.14 -3.13
N SER A 105 -20.91 -1.83 -3.69
CA SER A 105 -22.31 -1.74 -3.25
C SER A 105 -22.63 -2.68 -2.09
N LYS A 106 -21.77 -3.64 -1.78
CA LYS A 106 -21.97 -4.58 -0.69
C LYS A 106 -21.50 -3.99 0.65
N LEU A 107 -22.33 -4.10 1.70
CA LEU A 107 -21.96 -3.65 3.04
C LEU A 107 -20.74 -4.44 3.56
N HIS A 108 -19.70 -3.72 3.93
CA HIS A 108 -18.52 -4.31 4.56
C HIS A 108 -18.72 -4.35 6.08
N LEU A 109 -18.85 -5.56 6.67
CA LEU A 109 -19.18 -5.72 8.10
C LEU A 109 -18.15 -5.09 9.06
N ARG A 110 -16.87 -5.01 8.65
CA ARG A 110 -15.82 -4.34 9.44
C ARG A 110 -15.86 -2.81 9.35
N PHE A 111 -16.54 -2.27 8.35
CA PHE A 111 -16.62 -0.83 8.07
C PHE A 111 -18.08 -0.44 7.78
N PRO A 112 -18.98 -0.53 8.78
CA PRO A 112 -20.42 -0.35 8.58
C PRO A 112 -20.80 1.08 8.16
N ASP A 113 -19.93 2.06 8.43
CA ASP A 113 -20.14 3.46 8.09
C ASP A 113 -19.59 3.85 6.70
N GLN A 114 -19.06 2.89 5.95
CA GLN A 114 -18.61 3.13 4.57
C GLN A 114 -19.75 3.64 3.70
N ARG A 115 -19.50 4.70 2.93
CA ARG A 115 -20.39 5.12 1.85
C ARG A 115 -20.30 4.14 0.69
N LEU A 116 -21.35 3.34 0.50
CA LEU A 116 -21.44 2.34 -0.57
C LEU A 116 -21.68 3.02 -1.92
N LEU A 117 -21.07 2.50 -2.98
CA LEU A 117 -21.29 2.90 -4.36
C LEU A 117 -20.89 1.78 -5.32
N PRO A 118 -21.60 1.64 -6.46
CA PRO A 118 -21.20 0.67 -7.48
C PRO A 118 -19.81 1.03 -8.02
N VAL A 119 -18.87 0.09 -7.91
CA VAL A 119 -17.50 0.28 -8.38
C VAL A 119 -16.81 -1.05 -8.64
N HIS A 120 -16.00 -1.10 -9.68
CA HIS A 120 -15.17 -2.26 -10.00
C HIS A 120 -13.73 -2.08 -9.52
N LYS A 121 -12.97 -3.16 -9.48
CA LYS A 121 -11.51 -3.13 -9.25
C LYS A 121 -10.83 -2.47 -10.46
N PRO A 122 -10.08 -1.36 -10.28
CA PRO A 122 -9.42 -0.68 -11.39
C PRO A 122 -8.07 -1.32 -11.73
N LEU A 123 -7.57 -1.06 -12.94
CA LEU A 123 -6.15 -1.26 -13.23
C LEU A 123 -5.30 -0.19 -12.51
N LEU A 124 -4.03 -0.53 -12.25
CA LEU A 124 -3.08 0.41 -11.65
C LEU A 124 -2.89 1.64 -12.53
N SER A 125 -2.85 1.48 -13.85
CA SER A 125 -2.78 2.59 -14.82
C SER A 125 -4.00 3.51 -14.79
N GLU A 126 -5.20 2.95 -14.63
CA GLU A 126 -6.45 3.73 -14.51
C GLU A 126 -6.44 4.55 -13.20
N LEU A 127 -5.99 3.92 -12.10
CA LEU A 127 -5.88 4.58 -10.80
C LEU A 127 -4.87 5.72 -10.84
N PHE A 128 -3.69 5.51 -11.39
CA PHE A 128 -2.69 6.57 -11.56
C PHE A 128 -3.24 7.74 -12.38
N ALA A 129 -3.84 7.46 -13.53
CA ALA A 129 -4.42 8.50 -14.38
C ALA A 129 -5.48 9.32 -13.64
N ALA A 130 -6.39 8.66 -12.93
CA ALA A 130 -7.47 9.33 -12.19
C ALA A 130 -6.94 10.19 -11.03
N VAL A 131 -5.96 9.70 -10.27
CA VAL A 131 -5.37 10.45 -9.13
C VAL A 131 -4.56 11.64 -9.62
N GLU A 132 -3.71 11.48 -10.64
CA GLU A 132 -2.90 12.56 -11.18
C GLU A 132 -3.78 13.65 -11.80
N GLN A 133 -4.79 13.27 -12.58
CA GLN A 133 -5.77 14.21 -13.14
C GLN A 133 -6.49 14.99 -12.04
N TYR A 134 -7.03 14.30 -11.03
CA TYR A 134 -7.76 14.92 -9.91
C TYR A 134 -6.87 15.90 -9.14
N THR A 135 -5.62 15.52 -8.88
CA THR A 135 -4.65 16.33 -8.16
C THR A 135 -4.31 17.60 -8.95
N GLN A 136 -4.07 17.46 -10.26
CA GLN A 136 -3.77 18.58 -11.16
C GLN A 136 -4.94 19.54 -11.30
N GLU A 137 -6.15 19.05 -11.58
CA GLU A 137 -7.37 19.87 -11.77
C GLU A 137 -7.73 20.71 -10.54
N ARG A 138 -7.35 20.24 -9.34
CA ARG A 138 -7.66 20.92 -8.09
C ARG A 138 -6.49 21.68 -7.50
N GLY A 139 -5.33 21.69 -8.17
CA GLY A 139 -4.12 22.36 -7.68
C GLY A 139 -3.63 21.80 -6.34
N LEU A 140 -3.86 20.51 -6.08
CA LEU A 140 -3.42 19.85 -4.85
C LEU A 140 -1.94 19.45 -4.93
N ALA A 141 -1.30 19.30 -3.77
CA ALA A 141 0.06 18.76 -3.72
C ALA A 141 0.09 17.32 -4.25
N PRO A 142 1.08 16.95 -5.09
CA PRO A 142 1.23 15.59 -5.56
C PRO A 142 1.40 14.58 -4.42
N VAL A 143 0.65 13.49 -4.45
CA VAL A 143 0.77 12.38 -3.48
C VAL A 143 1.83 11.38 -3.89
N ARG A 144 2.29 10.58 -2.94
CA ARG A 144 3.12 9.38 -3.18
C ARG A 144 2.23 8.15 -3.22
N TYR A 145 2.80 7.05 -3.73
CA TYR A 145 2.13 5.76 -3.82
C TYR A 145 2.97 4.71 -3.11
N ASN A 146 2.37 3.97 -2.20
CA ASN A 146 2.94 2.78 -1.56
C ASN A 146 2.22 1.55 -2.10
N ILE A 147 2.89 0.78 -2.95
CA ILE A 147 2.29 -0.28 -3.75
C ILE A 147 2.71 -1.64 -3.19
N GLU A 148 1.76 -2.38 -2.64
CA GLU A 148 2.01 -3.74 -2.18
C GLU A 148 1.92 -4.75 -3.32
N ILE A 149 3.02 -5.44 -3.59
CA ILE A 149 3.01 -6.63 -4.45
C ILE A 149 2.50 -7.81 -3.63
N LYS A 150 1.28 -8.27 -3.93
CA LYS A 150 0.61 -9.41 -3.24
C LYS A 150 1.20 -10.72 -3.74
N SER A 151 2.36 -11.08 -3.19
CA SER A 151 3.08 -12.31 -3.48
C SER A 151 3.11 -13.21 -2.25
N VAL A 152 2.91 -14.51 -2.48
CA VAL A 152 2.91 -15.54 -1.43
C VAL A 152 3.71 -16.74 -1.92
N ALA A 153 4.66 -17.22 -1.12
CA ALA A 153 5.45 -18.40 -1.45
C ALA A 153 4.54 -19.63 -1.69
N GLY A 154 4.82 -20.38 -2.75
CA GLY A 154 4.03 -21.54 -3.15
C GLY A 154 2.78 -21.24 -3.98
N GLN A 155 2.50 -19.95 -4.30
CA GLN A 155 1.38 -19.56 -5.16
C GLN A 155 1.81 -19.12 -6.57
N ASP A 156 3.09 -19.21 -6.88
CA ASP A 156 3.67 -18.80 -8.17
C ASP A 156 3.06 -19.63 -9.32
N ASN A 157 2.55 -18.95 -10.36
CA ASN A 157 1.83 -19.50 -11.51
C ASN A 157 0.50 -20.22 -11.17
N ILE A 158 0.02 -20.12 -9.92
CA ILE A 158 -1.28 -20.65 -9.46
C ILE A 158 -2.28 -19.49 -9.35
N SER A 159 -2.01 -18.50 -8.49
CA SER A 159 -2.84 -17.32 -8.27
C SER A 159 -2.09 -16.00 -8.42
N GLN A 160 -0.82 -16.06 -8.78
CA GLN A 160 0.07 -14.93 -9.03
C GLN A 160 1.18 -15.37 -10.01
N PRO A 161 1.87 -14.45 -10.69
CA PRO A 161 3.06 -14.79 -11.48
C PRO A 161 4.27 -15.07 -10.59
N ALA A 162 5.38 -15.51 -11.19
CA ALA A 162 6.67 -15.54 -10.48
C ALA A 162 7.05 -14.15 -9.98
N PRO A 163 7.72 -14.02 -8.80
CA PRO A 163 8.03 -12.73 -8.19
C PRO A 163 8.78 -11.74 -9.08
N SER A 164 9.70 -12.22 -9.94
CA SER A 164 10.42 -11.38 -10.89
C SER A 164 9.51 -10.81 -11.98
N VAL A 165 8.63 -11.63 -12.55
CA VAL A 165 7.66 -11.20 -13.57
C VAL A 165 6.70 -10.18 -12.99
N PHE A 166 6.26 -10.39 -11.76
CA PHE A 166 5.36 -9.46 -11.09
C PHE A 166 6.03 -8.12 -10.81
N ALA A 167 7.25 -8.14 -10.25
CA ALA A 167 8.02 -6.94 -9.98
C ALA A 167 8.29 -6.13 -11.27
N ASP A 168 8.74 -6.79 -12.35
CA ASP A 168 8.99 -6.13 -13.63
C ASP A 168 7.72 -5.47 -14.20
N ALA A 169 6.57 -6.14 -14.11
CA ALA A 169 5.31 -5.60 -14.60
C ALA A 169 4.86 -4.37 -13.80
N VAL A 170 4.98 -4.37 -12.46
CA VAL A 170 4.67 -3.22 -11.62
C VAL A 170 5.61 -2.06 -11.90
N LEU A 171 6.92 -2.32 -11.99
CA LEU A 171 7.92 -1.30 -12.32
C LEU A 171 7.69 -0.68 -13.72
N ALA A 172 7.26 -1.49 -14.68
CA ALA A 172 6.91 -1.00 -16.03
C ALA A 172 5.69 -0.05 -15.99
N GLU A 173 4.65 -0.34 -15.18
CA GLU A 173 3.51 0.56 -14.99
C GLU A 173 3.93 1.89 -14.36
N ILE A 174 4.76 1.84 -13.31
CA ILE A 174 5.30 3.04 -12.64
C ILE A 174 6.10 3.89 -13.62
N ALA A 175 6.97 3.26 -14.43
CA ALA A 175 7.80 3.95 -15.43
C ALA A 175 6.93 4.58 -16.53
N ARG A 176 5.91 3.85 -17.03
CA ARG A 176 4.99 4.33 -18.07
C ARG A 176 4.21 5.56 -17.59
N ALA A 177 3.83 5.59 -16.31
CA ALA A 177 3.15 6.72 -15.68
C ALA A 177 4.09 7.89 -15.33
N GLY A 178 5.42 7.73 -15.43
CA GLY A 178 6.40 8.74 -15.02
C GLY A 178 6.47 8.99 -13.51
N LEU A 179 6.04 8.03 -12.68
CA LEU A 179 5.86 8.17 -11.23
C LEU A 179 7.02 7.62 -10.38
N GLY A 180 8.13 7.19 -10.97
CA GLY A 180 9.24 6.55 -10.26
C GLY A 180 9.77 7.31 -9.04
N GLY A 181 9.78 8.65 -9.08
CA GLY A 181 10.20 9.50 -7.96
C GLY A 181 9.17 9.62 -6.81
N ARG A 182 7.95 9.10 -7.00
CA ARG A 182 6.84 9.19 -6.02
C ARG A 182 6.27 7.84 -5.60
N CYS A 183 6.80 6.74 -6.12
CA CYS A 183 6.39 5.39 -5.75
C CYS A 183 7.38 4.75 -4.78
N MET A 184 6.86 3.90 -3.91
CA MET A 184 7.59 2.90 -3.14
C MET A 184 6.91 1.55 -3.31
N ILE A 185 7.66 0.47 -3.16
CA ILE A 185 7.14 -0.91 -3.26
C ILE A 185 7.22 -1.56 -1.90
N GLN A 186 6.13 -2.19 -1.48
CA GLN A 186 6.10 -3.01 -0.27
C GLN A 186 5.67 -4.44 -0.56
N SER A 187 6.05 -5.37 0.29
CA SER A 187 5.59 -6.77 0.26
C SER A 187 5.89 -7.48 1.57
N PHE A 188 5.07 -8.46 1.94
CA PHE A 188 5.36 -9.47 2.96
C PHE A 188 6.34 -10.53 2.45
N ASP A 189 6.29 -10.82 1.16
CA ASP A 189 7.19 -11.75 0.51
C ASP A 189 8.52 -11.03 0.20
N ALA A 190 9.61 -11.50 0.79
CA ALA A 190 10.93 -10.91 0.54
C ALA A 190 11.39 -11.07 -0.92
N ARG A 191 10.90 -12.07 -1.66
CA ARG A 191 11.39 -12.42 -3.00
C ARG A 191 11.25 -11.31 -4.04
N PRO A 192 10.09 -10.63 -4.22
CA PRO A 192 9.99 -9.51 -5.14
C PRO A 192 10.87 -8.32 -4.71
N LEU A 193 10.98 -8.03 -3.40
CA LEU A 193 11.84 -6.97 -2.89
C LEU A 193 13.33 -7.28 -3.14
N GLN A 194 13.76 -8.51 -2.90
CA GLN A 194 15.11 -8.97 -3.20
C GLN A 194 15.43 -8.90 -4.69
N TYR A 195 14.45 -9.24 -5.53
CA TYR A 195 14.61 -9.14 -6.98
C TYR A 195 14.80 -7.68 -7.43
N ILE A 196 13.94 -6.76 -6.95
CA ILE A 196 14.03 -5.33 -7.28
C ILE A 196 15.36 -4.76 -6.78
N ASN A 197 15.76 -5.05 -5.54
CA ASN A 197 17.00 -4.56 -4.98
C ASN A 197 18.23 -4.98 -5.80
N ARG A 198 18.27 -6.22 -6.30
CA ARG A 198 19.39 -6.76 -7.07
C ARG A 198 19.43 -6.28 -8.52
N ASN A 199 18.27 -6.18 -9.16
CA ASN A 199 18.20 -6.00 -10.62
C ASN A 199 17.76 -4.58 -11.03
N HIS A 200 17.11 -3.83 -10.14
CA HIS A 200 16.56 -2.50 -10.41
C HIS A 200 17.04 -1.42 -9.43
N GLY A 201 18.11 -1.66 -8.68
CA GLY A 201 18.65 -0.71 -7.68
C GLY A 201 19.01 0.67 -8.26
N ASN A 202 19.27 0.76 -9.56
CA ASN A 202 19.51 2.00 -10.28
C ASN A 202 18.27 2.89 -10.40
N GLN A 203 17.06 2.33 -10.31
CA GLN A 203 15.80 3.08 -10.36
C GLN A 203 15.51 3.83 -9.06
N ARG A 204 16.23 3.51 -7.95
CA ARG A 204 16.11 4.17 -6.64
C ARG A 204 14.69 4.22 -6.07
N ILE A 205 13.84 3.24 -6.41
CA ILE A 205 12.51 3.11 -5.82
C ILE A 205 12.66 2.59 -4.38
N PRO A 206 12.18 3.33 -3.35
CA PRO A 206 12.25 2.88 -1.98
C PRO A 206 11.51 1.55 -1.78
N LEU A 207 12.11 0.62 -1.02
CA LEU A 207 11.53 -0.67 -0.69
C LEU A 207 11.12 -0.68 0.78
N ALA A 208 9.88 -1.13 1.06
CA ALA A 208 9.35 -1.30 2.39
C ALA A 208 9.10 -2.78 2.67
N TYR A 209 9.57 -3.27 3.82
CA TYR A 209 9.36 -4.65 4.21
C TYR A 209 8.21 -4.75 5.21
N LEU A 210 7.11 -5.38 4.80
CA LEU A 210 5.95 -5.65 5.64
C LEU A 210 6.20 -6.85 6.55
N VAL A 211 5.85 -6.72 7.83
CA VAL A 211 6.09 -7.73 8.85
C VAL A 211 4.88 -7.84 9.78
N GLU A 212 4.40 -9.07 9.97
CA GLU A 212 3.31 -9.36 10.92
C GLU A 212 3.70 -10.33 12.04
N GLU A 213 4.87 -10.98 11.94
CA GLU A 213 5.35 -11.91 12.96
C GLU A 213 6.16 -11.20 14.06
N GLY A 214 6.05 -11.70 15.31
CA GLY A 214 6.70 -11.14 16.50
C GLY A 214 8.18 -11.44 16.67
N LYS A 215 8.93 -11.73 15.59
CA LYS A 215 10.39 -11.92 15.65
C LYS A 215 11.12 -10.59 15.88
N ASP A 216 12.39 -10.67 16.28
CA ASP A 216 13.27 -9.50 16.33
C ASP A 216 13.49 -8.93 14.93
N ALA A 217 13.55 -7.59 14.80
CA ALA A 217 13.75 -6.92 13.51
C ALA A 217 15.05 -7.36 12.81
N SER A 218 16.10 -7.70 13.57
CA SER A 218 17.36 -8.22 13.01
C SER A 218 17.18 -9.56 12.28
N VAL A 219 16.24 -10.40 12.72
CA VAL A 219 15.91 -11.67 12.04
C VAL A 219 15.24 -11.38 10.71
N HIS A 220 14.24 -10.48 10.70
CA HIS A 220 13.54 -10.07 9.48
C HIS A 220 14.49 -9.42 8.46
N LEU A 221 15.38 -8.54 8.90
CA LEU A 221 16.37 -7.89 8.03
C LEU A 221 17.37 -8.90 7.46
N LYS A 222 17.73 -9.92 8.24
CA LYS A 222 18.60 -11.02 7.76
C LYS A 222 17.87 -11.87 6.71
N GLU A 223 16.58 -12.18 6.91
CA GLU A 223 15.75 -12.91 5.94
C GLU A 223 15.58 -12.11 4.64
N LEU A 224 15.39 -10.80 4.73
CA LEU A 224 15.33 -9.90 3.57
C LEU A 224 16.66 -9.83 2.82
N GLY A 225 17.79 -9.88 3.51
CA GLY A 225 19.14 -9.92 2.92
C GLY A 225 19.69 -8.58 2.44
N PHE A 226 18.99 -7.47 2.71
CA PHE A 226 19.46 -6.09 2.48
C PHE A 226 18.76 -5.13 3.45
N MET A 227 19.22 -3.87 3.50
CA MET A 227 18.61 -2.83 4.33
C MET A 227 17.51 -2.13 3.55
N PRO A 228 16.21 -2.30 3.92
CA PRO A 228 15.11 -1.60 3.24
C PRO A 228 15.09 -0.12 3.63
N ALA A 229 14.48 0.72 2.81
CA ALA A 229 14.23 2.12 3.15
C ALA A 229 13.23 2.26 4.31
N ILE A 230 12.28 1.33 4.39
CA ILE A 230 11.19 1.33 5.37
C ILE A 230 11.01 -0.08 5.95
N TYR A 231 10.91 -0.16 7.26
CA TYR A 231 10.40 -1.32 7.99
C TYR A 231 8.94 -1.04 8.37
N SER A 232 8.02 -1.88 7.91
CA SER A 232 6.57 -1.66 8.03
C SER A 232 5.90 -2.82 8.79
N PRO A 233 5.92 -2.79 10.15
CA PRO A 233 5.42 -3.87 10.95
C PRO A 233 3.95 -3.70 11.34
N LEU A 234 3.30 -4.81 11.71
CA LEU A 234 2.07 -4.77 12.52
C LEU A 234 2.34 -3.94 13.78
N PHE A 235 1.53 -2.92 14.02
CA PHE A 235 1.85 -1.86 15.00
C PHE A 235 2.05 -2.36 16.44
N HIS A 236 1.35 -3.43 16.86
CA HIS A 236 1.54 -4.05 18.18
C HIS A 236 2.93 -4.65 18.41
N LEU A 237 3.74 -4.81 17.37
CA LEU A 237 5.10 -5.35 17.45
C LEU A 237 6.13 -4.28 17.80
N LEU A 238 5.74 -3.00 17.89
CA LEU A 238 6.64 -1.88 18.13
C LEU A 238 6.75 -1.51 19.60
N ASP A 239 7.96 -1.17 19.98
CA ASP A 239 8.32 -0.44 21.18
C ASP A 239 9.35 0.64 20.86
N LYS A 240 9.62 1.54 21.81
CA LYS A 240 10.59 2.63 21.62
C LYS A 240 11.98 2.13 21.28
N LYS A 241 12.42 1.04 21.91
CA LYS A 241 13.75 0.46 21.67
C LYS A 241 13.91 -0.02 20.24
N LYS A 242 12.88 -0.69 19.70
CA LYS A 242 12.88 -1.21 18.32
C LYS A 242 12.88 -0.07 17.30
N VAL A 243 12.06 0.98 17.52
CA VAL A 243 12.06 2.17 16.66
C VAL A 243 13.44 2.83 16.64
N ASP A 244 14.05 3.07 17.82
CA ASP A 244 15.37 3.69 17.92
C ASP A 244 16.47 2.83 17.27
N GLN A 245 16.37 1.50 17.37
CA GLN A 245 17.32 0.60 16.72
C GLN A 245 17.24 0.65 15.20
N LEU A 246 16.03 0.71 14.64
CA LEU A 246 15.83 0.84 13.20
C LEU A 246 16.31 2.21 12.69
N HIS A 247 16.01 3.28 13.41
CA HIS A 247 16.48 4.63 13.07
C HIS A 247 18.00 4.75 13.08
N LYS A 248 18.69 4.11 14.05
CA LYS A 248 20.18 4.04 14.08
C LYS A 248 20.77 3.36 12.83
N GLN A 249 20.00 2.53 12.15
CA GLN A 249 20.37 1.87 10.91
C GLN A 249 19.92 2.64 9.65
N GLY A 250 19.33 3.82 9.83
CA GLY A 250 18.79 4.63 8.73
C GLY A 250 17.49 4.11 8.13
N ILE A 251 16.79 3.20 8.82
CA ILE A 251 15.54 2.60 8.38
C ILE A 251 14.37 3.38 8.98
N ARG A 252 13.45 3.86 8.15
CA ARG A 252 12.20 4.47 8.59
C ARG A 252 11.22 3.41 9.07
N VAL A 253 10.34 3.80 10.01
CA VAL A 253 9.34 2.90 10.61
C VAL A 253 7.94 3.43 10.31
N VAL A 254 7.15 2.64 9.54
CA VAL A 254 5.77 2.98 9.15
C VAL A 254 4.86 1.79 9.43
N PRO A 255 4.24 1.73 10.63
CA PRO A 255 3.38 0.63 11.02
C PRO A 255 2.00 0.64 10.34
N TRP A 256 1.35 -0.52 10.33
CA TRP A 256 0.03 -0.81 9.78
C TRP A 256 -0.78 -1.72 10.70
N THR A 257 -2.09 -1.87 10.58
CA THR A 257 -3.08 -0.86 10.18
C THR A 257 -3.64 -0.25 11.44
N VAL A 258 -3.51 1.05 11.60
CA VAL A 258 -3.78 1.74 12.87
C VAL A 258 -5.03 2.60 12.70
N ASN A 259 -6.11 2.26 13.42
CA ASN A 259 -7.41 2.88 13.23
C ASN A 259 -7.91 3.67 14.44
N GLU A 260 -7.43 3.32 15.64
CA GLU A 260 -7.84 3.98 16.87
C GLU A 260 -6.90 5.15 17.20
N THR A 261 -7.46 6.30 17.53
CA THR A 261 -6.70 7.53 17.84
C THR A 261 -5.68 7.29 18.96
N ARG A 262 -6.04 6.52 19.98
CA ARG A 262 -5.11 6.18 21.07
C ARG A 262 -3.87 5.44 20.60
N ASP A 263 -4.04 4.50 19.66
CA ASP A 263 -2.90 3.74 19.10
C ASP A 263 -2.05 4.63 18.19
N MET A 264 -2.69 5.55 17.43
CA MET A 264 -1.99 6.56 16.64
C MET A 264 -1.12 7.45 17.54
N GLU A 265 -1.67 7.96 18.66
CA GLU A 265 -0.95 8.78 19.64
C GLU A 265 0.25 8.04 20.22
N MET A 266 0.05 6.80 20.66
CA MET A 266 1.11 5.95 21.21
C MET A 266 2.26 5.78 20.19
N LEU A 267 1.96 5.50 18.93
CA LEU A 267 2.96 5.30 17.90
C LEU A 267 3.72 6.59 17.54
N ILE A 268 3.01 7.72 17.51
CA ILE A 268 3.63 9.04 17.35
C ILE A 268 4.62 9.30 18.50
N ASP A 269 4.24 9.00 19.74
CA ASP A 269 5.12 9.15 20.92
C ASP A 269 6.32 8.19 20.90
N LEU A 270 6.19 7.00 20.26
CA LEU A 270 7.32 6.12 19.97
C LEU A 270 8.28 6.71 18.91
N GLY A 271 7.85 7.71 18.15
CA GLY A 271 8.66 8.38 17.13
C GLY A 271 8.66 7.68 15.78
N VAL A 272 7.57 7.01 15.38
CA VAL A 272 7.46 6.44 14.02
C VAL A 272 7.43 7.53 12.95
N ASP A 273 7.83 7.19 11.73
CA ASP A 273 7.98 8.14 10.61
C ASP A 273 6.68 8.37 9.83
N GLY A 274 5.68 7.57 10.08
CA GLY A 274 4.36 7.62 9.44
C GLY A 274 3.48 6.48 9.92
N ILE A 275 2.24 6.46 9.47
CA ILE A 275 1.25 5.44 9.84
C ILE A 275 0.37 5.11 8.64
N ILE A 276 0.08 3.82 8.43
CA ILE A 276 -0.91 3.31 7.47
C ILE A 276 -2.23 3.11 8.22
N THR A 277 -3.31 3.77 7.75
CA THR A 277 -4.62 3.77 8.41
C THR A 277 -5.79 3.69 7.44
N ASP A 278 -6.88 3.02 7.86
CA ASP A 278 -8.16 3.02 7.16
C ASP A 278 -8.93 4.35 7.30
N TYR A 279 -8.57 5.15 8.32
CA TYR A 279 -9.21 6.42 8.67
C TYR A 279 -8.23 7.58 8.59
N PRO A 280 -7.80 7.97 7.37
CA PRO A 280 -6.82 9.04 7.21
C PRO A 280 -7.28 10.39 7.76
N ASP A 281 -8.60 10.66 7.82
CA ASP A 281 -9.20 11.82 8.44
C ASP A 281 -8.82 11.95 9.93
N ARG A 282 -8.88 10.86 10.70
CA ARG A 282 -8.50 10.81 12.11
C ARG A 282 -7.01 11.14 12.29
N LEU A 283 -6.16 10.48 11.51
CA LEU A 283 -4.71 10.67 11.59
C LEU A 283 -4.26 12.06 11.15
N ILE A 284 -4.88 12.65 10.11
CA ILE A 284 -4.60 14.01 9.65
C ILE A 284 -4.96 15.03 10.74
N ASN A 285 -6.13 14.89 11.38
CA ASN A 285 -6.52 15.78 12.47
C ASN A 285 -5.52 15.70 13.62
N LEU A 286 -5.15 14.50 14.04
CA LEU A 286 -4.15 14.29 15.09
C LEU A 286 -2.77 14.86 14.69
N ALA A 287 -2.33 14.67 13.44
CA ALA A 287 -1.05 15.19 12.96
C ALA A 287 -1.00 16.72 13.01
N ARG A 288 -2.11 17.41 12.70
CA ARG A 288 -2.24 18.87 12.81
C ARG A 288 -2.26 19.33 14.27
N GLU A 289 -3.06 18.70 15.13
CA GLU A 289 -3.15 19.01 16.56
C GLU A 289 -1.79 18.86 17.25
N ARG A 290 -1.05 17.81 16.93
CA ARG A 290 0.27 17.53 17.47
C ARG A 290 1.40 18.31 16.77
N LYS A 291 1.09 19.10 15.74
CA LYS A 291 2.05 19.86 14.91
C LYS A 291 3.22 18.99 14.45
N LEU A 292 2.91 17.79 13.95
CA LEU A 292 3.93 16.88 13.44
C LEU A 292 4.69 17.50 12.27
N PRO A 293 5.92 17.03 11.95
CA PRO A 293 6.72 17.58 10.86
C PRO A 293 5.92 17.66 9.55
N GLY A 294 5.80 18.88 8.97
CA GLY A 294 5.02 19.16 7.77
C GLY A 294 3.49 19.27 7.96
N TRP A 295 2.98 19.31 9.21
CA TRP A 295 1.55 19.42 9.54
C TRP A 295 1.23 20.62 10.45
N GLY A 296 2.24 21.41 10.80
CA GLY A 296 2.16 22.47 11.81
C GLY A 296 1.85 23.88 11.28
N GLU A 297 1.25 24.03 10.08
CA GLU A 297 0.78 25.33 9.55
C GLU A 297 -0.73 25.47 9.66
#